data_2f8adfd15ea673d23c6db6574736f58c
#
_entry.id   2f8adfd15ea673d23c6db6574736f58c
#
_cell.length_a   1.000
_cell.length_b   1.000
_cell.length_c   1.000
_cell.angle_alpha   90.00
_cell.angle_beta   90.00
_cell.angle_gamma   90.00
#
_symmetry.space_group_name_H-M   'P 1'
#
loop_
_entity.id
_entity.type
_entity.pdbx_description
1 polymer ?
#
loop_
_entity_poly.entity_id
_entity_poly.type
_entity_poly.pdbx_seq_one_letter_code
_entity_poly.pdbx_strand_id
1 'polypeptide(L)'
;MSGADLERRRLLAALAAGSAGACLGGGLSAPAVLAQDAGTGPSLGAPLADDLAARPARWYRKLEGLRVECGLCPRRCRVADLERGACGVRENRAGEYFTLVHSRPCSLHLDPIEKKPFYHVLPGTSSLSLATVGCNLECRFCQNWEIAQARPEQVPGFDLPPDRVAALAGKYGAPTIACTYTEPVVWAEYAIDVAVAGRAAGLRTLLVSNGYIEREPLDDLIAVLGAVKVDLKAFTDGFYRDQCRGERK
;
A
#
# COMPACT_ATOMS: atom_id res chain seq x y z
N MET A 1 -7.44 -10.78 52.69
CA MET A 1 -6.95 -10.87 51.32
C MET A 1 -7.41 -12.23 50.79
N SER A 2 -8.24 -12.26 49.75
CA SER A 2 -8.75 -13.49 49.18
C SER A 2 -7.70 -14.15 48.28
N GLY A 3 -7.76 -15.50 48.15
CA GLY A 3 -6.81 -16.29 47.33
C GLY A 3 -6.71 -15.81 45.87
N ALA A 4 -7.75 -15.22 45.33
CA ALA A 4 -7.79 -14.63 43.97
C ALA A 4 -6.87 -13.42 43.82
N ASP A 5 -6.64 -12.65 44.90
CA ASP A 5 -5.77 -11.48 44.89
C ASP A 5 -4.29 -11.86 44.88
N LEU A 6 -3.97 -13.03 45.45
CA LEU A 6 -2.61 -13.59 45.49
C LEU A 6 -2.21 -14.18 44.13
N GLU A 7 -3.14 -14.86 43.46
CA GLU A 7 -2.91 -15.39 42.10
C GLU A 7 -2.75 -14.29 41.05
N ARG A 8 -3.57 -13.24 41.14
CA ARG A 8 -3.46 -12.07 40.26
C ARG A 8 -2.11 -11.35 40.39
N ARG A 9 -1.59 -11.23 41.64
CA ARG A 9 -0.27 -10.66 41.89
C ARG A 9 0.87 -11.54 41.40
N ARG A 10 0.74 -12.88 41.49
CA ARG A 10 1.72 -13.82 40.94
C ARG A 10 1.75 -13.79 39.42
N LEU A 11 0.60 -13.66 38.76
CA LEU A 11 0.51 -13.53 37.28
C LEU A 11 1.15 -12.23 36.79
N LEU A 12 0.89 -11.11 37.48
CA LEU A 12 1.48 -9.82 37.16
C LEU A 12 3.00 -9.77 37.42
N ALA A 13 3.48 -10.45 38.47
CA ALA A 13 4.91 -10.56 38.75
C ALA A 13 5.64 -11.45 37.73
N ALA A 14 5.00 -12.51 37.21
CA ALA A 14 5.57 -13.34 36.15
C ALA A 14 5.64 -12.63 34.80
N LEU A 15 4.69 -11.76 34.50
CA LEU A 15 4.71 -10.90 33.31
C LEU A 15 5.76 -9.78 33.39
N ALA A 16 6.05 -9.27 34.60
CA ALA A 16 7.08 -8.25 34.82
C ALA A 16 8.51 -8.81 34.83
N ALA A 17 8.70 -10.09 35.18
CA ALA A 17 10.01 -10.73 35.18
C ALA A 17 10.51 -11.18 33.81
N GLY A 18 9.64 -11.19 32.79
CA GLY A 18 9.99 -11.54 31.41
C GLY A 18 10.56 -10.40 30.56
N SER A 19 10.65 -9.16 31.08
CA SER A 19 11.04 -7.96 30.31
C SER A 19 12.41 -7.37 30.65
N ALA A 20 13.28 -8.06 31.41
CA ALA A 20 14.63 -7.64 31.70
C ALA A 20 15.67 -8.43 30.90
N GLY A 21 15.67 -8.26 29.58
CA GLY A 21 16.62 -8.85 28.64
C GLY A 21 17.09 -7.81 27.62
N ALA A 22 18.21 -7.14 27.96
CA ALA A 22 19.18 -6.48 27.08
C ALA A 22 18.65 -5.61 25.93
N CYS A 23 18.48 -4.32 26.20
CA CYS A 23 18.64 -3.28 25.17
C CYS A 23 20.12 -3.20 24.76
N LEU A 24 20.55 -3.96 23.80
CA LEU A 24 21.72 -3.68 22.98
C LEU A 24 21.21 -3.21 21.63
N GLY A 25 21.65 -2.02 21.24
CA GLY A 25 21.24 -1.32 20.03
C GLY A 25 21.49 -2.13 18.76
N GLY A 26 20.43 -2.47 18.12
CA GLY A 26 20.40 -3.01 16.79
C GLY A 26 19.03 -2.63 16.19
N GLY A 27 19.03 -1.78 15.17
CA GLY A 27 17.84 -1.44 14.45
C GLY A 27 17.12 -2.69 13.96
N LEU A 28 15.96 -2.99 14.52
CA LEU A 28 15.07 -4.03 14.02
C LEU A 28 14.42 -3.53 12.73
N SER A 29 15.19 -3.65 11.63
CA SER A 29 14.58 -3.80 10.32
C SER A 29 13.76 -5.07 10.40
N ALA A 30 12.44 -4.96 10.31
CA ALA A 30 11.59 -6.13 10.11
C ALA A 30 12.11 -6.87 8.87
N PRO A 31 12.47 -8.15 8.92
CA PRO A 31 13.01 -8.84 7.76
C PRO A 31 11.93 -8.86 6.68
N ALA A 32 12.24 -8.30 5.52
CA ALA A 32 11.51 -8.61 4.31
C ALA A 32 11.67 -10.12 4.08
N VAL A 33 10.65 -10.89 4.39
CA VAL A 33 10.66 -12.37 4.38
C VAL A 33 11.11 -12.94 3.02
N LEU A 34 11.08 -12.12 1.97
CA LEU A 34 11.48 -12.51 0.62
C LEU A 34 12.91 -12.09 0.23
N ALA A 35 13.65 -11.35 1.08
CA ALA A 35 15.03 -10.97 0.79
C ALA A 35 16.06 -12.06 1.14
N GLN A 36 15.66 -13.17 1.74
CA GLN A 36 16.57 -14.24 2.22
C GLN A 36 16.56 -15.52 1.40
N ASP A 37 15.73 -15.64 0.34
CA ASP A 37 15.82 -16.77 -0.58
C ASP A 37 16.99 -16.55 -1.59
N ALA A 38 18.21 -16.68 -1.12
CA ALA A 38 19.40 -16.83 -1.94
C ALA A 38 19.49 -18.26 -2.49
N GLY A 39 18.49 -18.73 -3.24
CA GLY A 39 18.48 -20.06 -3.80
C GLY A 39 17.31 -20.32 -4.73
N THR A 40 17.50 -20.15 -6.04
CA THR A 40 16.67 -20.69 -7.16
C THR A 40 15.25 -20.19 -7.36
N GLY A 41 14.80 -19.13 -6.66
CA GLY A 41 13.58 -18.42 -6.99
C GLY A 41 13.82 -17.36 -8.08
N PRO A 42 12.78 -16.87 -8.79
CA PRO A 42 12.96 -15.70 -9.64
C PRO A 42 13.46 -14.56 -8.75
N SER A 43 14.67 -14.05 -9.04
CA SER A 43 15.24 -12.92 -8.31
C SER A 43 14.23 -11.77 -8.32
N LEU A 44 13.94 -11.19 -7.16
CA LEU A 44 13.36 -9.86 -7.10
C LEU A 44 14.33 -8.98 -7.90
N GLY A 45 13.86 -8.35 -8.98
CA GLY A 45 14.71 -7.67 -9.94
C GLY A 45 15.61 -6.62 -9.28
N ALA A 46 16.62 -6.18 -10.01
CA ALA A 46 17.48 -5.08 -9.59
C ALA A 46 16.64 -3.82 -9.27
N PRO A 47 17.12 -2.92 -8.40
CA PRO A 47 16.48 -1.62 -8.19
C PRO A 47 16.26 -0.92 -9.54
N LEU A 48 15.02 -0.48 -9.79
CA LEU A 48 14.69 0.20 -11.04
C LEU A 48 15.25 1.63 -11.04
N ALA A 49 15.81 2.04 -12.17
CA ALA A 49 15.98 3.45 -12.47
C ALA A 49 14.60 4.12 -12.61
N ASP A 50 14.47 5.40 -12.25
CA ASP A 50 13.17 6.08 -12.19
C ASP A 50 12.40 6.06 -13.52
N ASP A 51 13.09 6.15 -14.64
CA ASP A 51 12.49 6.16 -15.98
C ASP A 51 11.82 4.83 -16.38
N LEU A 52 12.28 3.70 -15.84
CA LEU A 52 11.76 2.39 -16.19
C LEU A 52 10.39 2.09 -15.55
N ALA A 53 10.01 2.81 -14.50
CA ALA A 53 8.73 2.64 -13.83
C ALA A 53 7.62 3.53 -14.40
N ALA A 54 7.96 4.58 -15.15
CA ALA A 54 6.99 5.53 -15.69
C ALA A 54 6.05 4.86 -16.71
N ARG A 55 4.74 4.99 -16.48
CA ARG A 55 3.68 4.52 -17.36
C ARG A 55 2.66 5.61 -17.57
N PRO A 56 1.98 5.68 -18.74
CA PRO A 56 0.86 6.62 -18.92
C PRO A 56 -0.16 6.46 -17.80
N ALA A 57 -0.51 7.58 -17.17
CA ALA A 57 -1.54 7.61 -16.16
C ALA A 57 -2.93 7.62 -16.78
N ARG A 58 -3.92 7.08 -16.05
CA ARG A 58 -5.34 7.19 -16.37
C ARG A 58 -5.98 8.31 -15.54
N TRP A 59 -7.24 8.63 -15.82
CA TRP A 59 -8.09 9.54 -15.04
C TRP A 59 -7.47 10.94 -14.86
N TYR A 60 -7.12 11.59 -15.96
CA TYR A 60 -6.72 13.00 -15.96
C TYR A 60 -7.26 13.70 -17.22
N ARG A 61 -7.29 15.01 -17.19
CA ARG A 61 -7.59 15.82 -18.35
C ARG A 61 -6.50 16.86 -18.59
N LYS A 62 -6.23 17.16 -19.86
CA LYS A 62 -5.28 18.21 -20.25
C LYS A 62 -5.91 19.56 -20.01
N LEU A 63 -5.09 20.51 -19.59
CA LEU A 63 -5.42 21.92 -19.44
C LEU A 63 -4.53 22.76 -20.36
N GLU A 64 -4.84 24.06 -20.46
CA GLU A 64 -3.98 25.00 -21.18
C GLU A 64 -2.58 25.13 -20.57
N GLY A 65 -1.58 25.47 -21.38
CA GLY A 65 -0.21 25.69 -20.93
C GLY A 65 0.51 24.44 -20.43
N LEU A 66 0.33 23.31 -21.11
CA LEU A 66 0.95 22.01 -20.77
C LEU A 66 0.61 21.52 -19.34
N ARG A 67 -0.46 22.00 -18.74
CA ARG A 67 -0.92 21.54 -17.43
C ARG A 67 -1.90 20.37 -17.57
N VAL A 68 -2.01 19.60 -16.51
CA VAL A 68 -3.02 18.53 -16.39
C VAL A 68 -3.79 18.68 -15.09
N GLU A 69 -5.03 18.19 -15.05
CA GLU A 69 -5.80 18.02 -13.83
C GLU A 69 -6.03 16.53 -13.59
N CYS A 70 -5.55 16.07 -12.45
CA CYS A 70 -5.73 14.67 -12.01
C CYS A 70 -7.16 14.44 -11.54
N GLY A 71 -7.83 13.42 -12.09
CA GLY A 71 -9.19 13.00 -11.71
C GLY A 71 -9.23 11.75 -10.83
N LEU A 72 -8.10 11.32 -10.28
CA LEU A 72 -8.01 10.07 -9.52
C LEU A 72 -8.64 10.15 -8.13
N CYS A 73 -8.44 11.26 -7.43
CA CYS A 73 -8.97 11.49 -6.09
C CYS A 73 -9.49 12.93 -5.93
N PRO A 74 -10.26 13.22 -4.87
CA PRO A 74 -10.87 14.53 -4.64
C PRO A 74 -9.91 15.70 -4.50
N ARG A 75 -8.59 15.46 -4.38
CA ARG A 75 -7.60 16.55 -4.42
C ARG A 75 -7.58 17.29 -5.75
N ARG A 76 -7.97 16.66 -6.85
CA ARG A 76 -8.05 17.30 -8.17
C ARG A 76 -6.81 18.14 -8.50
N CYS A 77 -5.60 17.60 -8.25
CA CYS A 77 -4.35 18.31 -8.40
C CYS A 77 -4.22 18.87 -9.82
N ARG A 78 -3.96 20.20 -9.92
CA ARG A 78 -3.56 20.85 -11.16
C ARG A 78 -2.05 20.90 -11.20
N VAL A 79 -1.47 20.16 -12.12
CA VAL A 79 -0.04 19.85 -12.14
C VAL A 79 0.58 20.50 -13.37
N ALA A 80 1.55 21.39 -13.16
CA ALA A 80 2.29 22.03 -14.24
C ALA A 80 3.31 21.04 -14.84
N ASP A 81 3.93 21.43 -15.95
CA ASP A 81 4.96 20.62 -16.58
C ASP A 81 6.11 20.35 -15.61
N LEU A 82 6.59 19.10 -15.59
CA LEU A 82 7.63 18.55 -14.69
C LEU A 82 7.28 18.58 -13.19
N GLU A 83 6.03 18.88 -12.83
CA GLU A 83 5.56 18.81 -11.45
C GLU A 83 4.83 17.50 -11.16
N ARG A 84 4.64 17.22 -9.86
CA ARG A 84 3.92 16.06 -9.35
C ARG A 84 2.67 16.45 -8.59
N GLY A 85 1.66 15.59 -8.64
CA GLY A 85 0.50 15.68 -7.75
C GLY A 85 0.88 15.51 -6.29
N ALA A 86 -0.04 15.86 -5.38
CA ALA A 86 0.17 15.81 -3.93
C ALA A 86 0.61 14.43 -3.41
N CYS A 87 0.23 13.34 -4.08
CA CYS A 87 0.66 11.98 -3.71
C CYS A 87 2.14 11.68 -4.00
N GLY A 88 2.85 12.54 -4.74
CA GLY A 88 4.28 12.43 -5.05
C GLY A 88 4.66 11.38 -6.11
N VAL A 89 3.69 10.58 -6.60
CA VAL A 89 3.94 9.41 -7.48
C VAL A 89 3.34 9.54 -8.87
N ARG A 90 2.78 10.69 -9.20
CA ARG A 90 2.19 10.97 -10.51
C ARG A 90 2.74 12.31 -11.02
N GLU A 91 3.30 12.33 -12.23
CA GLU A 91 4.06 13.43 -12.77
C GLU A 91 3.52 13.85 -14.14
N ASN A 92 3.49 15.15 -14.38
CA ASN A 92 3.20 15.73 -15.69
C ASN A 92 4.51 15.93 -16.48
N ARG A 93 4.55 15.44 -17.71
CA ARG A 93 5.64 15.63 -18.65
C ARG A 93 5.08 16.16 -19.97
N ALA A 94 5.28 17.43 -20.24
CA ALA A 94 4.83 18.10 -21.46
C ALA A 94 3.31 17.96 -21.72
N GLY A 95 2.48 18.01 -20.68
CA GLY A 95 1.01 17.87 -20.79
C GLY A 95 0.50 16.42 -20.87
N GLU A 96 1.39 15.44 -20.76
CA GLU A 96 1.05 14.03 -20.56
C GLU A 96 1.28 13.62 -19.11
N TYR A 97 0.36 12.84 -18.54
CA TYR A 97 0.45 12.44 -17.14
C TYR A 97 0.92 11.00 -16.99
N PHE A 98 1.83 10.78 -16.06
CA PHE A 98 2.46 9.48 -15.83
C PHE A 98 2.31 9.04 -14.37
N THR A 99 2.16 7.75 -14.14
CA THR A 99 2.44 7.11 -12.85
C THR A 99 3.90 6.64 -12.81
N LEU A 100 4.57 6.86 -11.69
CA LEU A 100 6.00 6.56 -11.52
C LEU A 100 6.24 5.26 -10.73
N VAL A 101 5.18 4.57 -10.33
CA VAL A 101 5.25 3.44 -9.39
C VAL A 101 4.61 2.16 -9.91
N HIS A 102 4.23 2.12 -11.20
CA HIS A 102 3.74 0.90 -11.82
C HIS A 102 4.85 -0.16 -11.83
N SER A 103 4.52 -1.38 -11.39
CA SER A 103 5.48 -2.49 -11.26
C SER A 103 6.68 -2.20 -10.33
N ARG A 104 6.56 -1.20 -9.45
CA ARG A 104 7.62 -0.79 -8.52
C ARG A 104 7.15 -0.84 -7.05
N PRO A 105 6.71 -1.98 -6.53
CA PRO A 105 6.41 -2.06 -5.10
C PRO A 105 7.70 -1.87 -4.28
N CYS A 106 7.57 -1.20 -3.12
CA CYS A 106 8.63 -1.01 -2.14
C CYS A 106 8.45 -1.92 -0.91
N SER A 107 7.32 -2.59 -0.80
CA SER A 107 7.01 -3.49 0.30
C SER A 107 6.29 -4.72 -0.22
N LEU A 108 6.72 -5.90 0.24
CA LEU A 108 6.12 -7.18 -0.13
C LEU A 108 6.22 -8.14 1.06
N HIS A 109 5.06 -8.64 1.54
CA HIS A 109 5.00 -9.54 2.70
C HIS A 109 3.93 -10.61 2.51
N LEU A 110 4.16 -11.77 3.12
CA LEU A 110 3.14 -12.79 3.29
C LEU A 110 2.53 -12.61 4.68
N ASP A 111 1.28 -12.16 4.74
CA ASP A 111 0.58 -11.87 5.99
C ASP A 111 -0.65 -12.77 6.15
N PRO A 112 -1.07 -13.10 7.39
CA PRO A 112 -2.42 -13.59 7.63
C PRO A 112 -3.47 -12.62 7.07
N ILE A 113 -4.54 -13.15 6.48
CA ILE A 113 -5.57 -12.32 5.84
C ILE A 113 -6.27 -11.41 6.86
N GLU A 114 -6.36 -11.85 8.12
CA GLU A 114 -6.94 -11.09 9.22
C GLU A 114 -6.12 -9.84 9.56
N LYS A 115 -4.79 -9.84 9.29
CA LYS A 115 -3.95 -8.65 9.41
C LYS A 115 -4.31 -7.57 8.36
N LYS A 116 -5.01 -7.97 7.28
CA LYS A 116 -5.57 -7.06 6.26
C LYS A 116 -7.02 -6.64 6.56
N PRO A 117 -7.46 -6.75 7.76
CA PRO A 117 -8.78 -6.89 8.42
C PRO A 117 -9.91 -7.43 7.51
N PHE A 118 -9.63 -8.54 6.82
CA PHE A 118 -10.64 -9.30 6.07
C PHE A 118 -11.00 -10.59 6.82
N TYR A 119 -11.85 -10.47 7.83
CA TYR A 119 -12.24 -11.60 8.70
C TYR A 119 -13.24 -12.57 8.05
N HIS A 120 -13.93 -12.16 6.98
CA HIS A 120 -14.97 -12.95 6.30
C HIS A 120 -14.57 -13.33 4.86
N VAL A 121 -13.33 -13.06 4.46
CA VAL A 121 -12.80 -13.41 3.13
C VAL A 121 -11.68 -14.43 3.32
N LEU A 122 -11.96 -15.70 3.01
CA LEU A 122 -11.01 -16.81 3.14
C LEU A 122 -10.26 -16.83 4.50
N PRO A 123 -10.99 -16.88 5.64
CA PRO A 123 -10.38 -16.79 6.96
C PRO A 123 -9.35 -17.91 7.18
N GLY A 124 -8.28 -17.59 7.92
CA GLY A 124 -7.19 -18.53 8.22
C GLY A 124 -6.20 -18.74 7.07
N THR A 125 -6.32 -17.98 5.98
CA THR A 125 -5.36 -18.05 4.86
C THR A 125 -4.32 -16.95 4.90
N SER A 126 -3.26 -17.10 4.11
CA SER A 126 -2.27 -16.05 3.88
C SER A 126 -2.67 -15.16 2.70
N SER A 127 -2.20 -13.92 2.72
CA SER A 127 -2.31 -12.96 1.63
C SER A 127 -0.94 -12.42 1.24
N LEU A 128 -0.60 -12.40 -0.04
CA LEU A 128 0.59 -11.69 -0.52
C LEU A 128 0.27 -10.20 -0.56
N SER A 129 0.86 -9.45 0.36
CA SER A 129 0.60 -8.02 0.57
C SER A 129 1.68 -7.19 -0.09
N LEU A 130 1.30 -6.17 -0.88
CA LEU A 130 2.24 -5.28 -1.52
C LEU A 130 1.83 -3.81 -1.39
N ALA A 131 2.83 -2.94 -1.47
CA ALA A 131 2.67 -1.49 -1.56
C ALA A 131 3.71 -0.85 -2.46
N THR A 132 3.33 0.20 -3.14
CA THR A 132 4.27 1.20 -3.68
C THR A 132 4.41 2.36 -2.69
N VAL A 133 5.32 3.29 -2.95
CA VAL A 133 5.35 4.55 -2.19
C VAL A 133 4.15 5.44 -2.55
N GLY A 134 3.84 6.40 -1.69
CA GLY A 134 2.88 7.48 -1.91
C GLY A 134 1.50 7.25 -1.29
N CYS A 135 0.87 8.36 -0.94
CA CYS A 135 -0.50 8.41 -0.41
C CYS A 135 -1.15 9.74 -0.77
N ASN A 136 -2.46 9.77 -0.93
CA ASN A 136 -3.22 10.99 -1.17
C ASN A 136 -3.68 11.69 0.12
N LEU A 137 -3.35 11.15 1.30
CA LEU A 137 -3.50 11.77 2.62
C LEU A 137 -2.13 11.87 3.31
N GLU A 138 -2.03 12.78 4.29
CA GLU A 138 -0.82 13.04 5.08
C GLU A 138 -1.15 12.89 6.58
N CYS A 139 -1.66 11.71 6.96
CA CYS A 139 -2.07 11.46 8.34
C CYS A 139 -0.89 11.57 9.31
N ARG A 140 -1.01 12.44 10.34
CA ARG A 140 0.03 12.62 11.37
C ARG A 140 0.30 11.37 12.20
N PHE A 141 -0.65 10.45 12.23
CA PHE A 141 -0.59 9.17 12.94
C PHE A 141 -0.32 7.98 11.99
N CYS A 142 0.20 8.22 10.80
CA CYS A 142 0.45 7.17 9.81
C CYS A 142 1.51 6.19 10.31
N GLN A 143 1.13 4.90 10.45
CA GLN A 143 2.05 3.84 10.83
C GLN A 143 3.12 3.59 9.76
N ASN A 144 2.78 3.77 8.48
CA ASN A 144 3.65 3.52 7.33
C ASN A 144 4.15 4.84 6.72
N TRP A 145 4.39 5.87 7.53
CA TRP A 145 4.74 7.22 7.04
C TRP A 145 6.00 7.23 6.17
N GLU A 146 6.97 6.36 6.45
CA GLU A 146 8.25 6.26 5.72
C GLU A 146 8.06 5.95 4.24
N ILE A 147 7.04 5.17 3.88
CA ILE A 147 6.73 4.85 2.48
C ILE A 147 5.51 5.61 1.96
N ALA A 148 4.56 5.99 2.83
CA ALA A 148 3.36 6.72 2.44
C ALA A 148 3.64 8.17 2.05
N GLN A 149 4.66 8.82 2.66
CA GLN A 149 5.05 10.20 2.39
C GLN A 149 6.31 10.31 1.52
N ALA A 150 6.85 9.17 1.08
CA ALA A 150 8.04 9.13 0.24
C ALA A 150 7.71 9.33 -1.25
N ARG A 151 8.71 9.76 -1.98
CA ARG A 151 8.74 9.77 -3.44
C ARG A 151 9.45 8.52 -3.98
N PRO A 152 9.23 8.12 -5.23
CA PRO A 152 9.82 6.89 -5.81
C PRO A 152 11.34 6.82 -5.71
N GLU A 153 12.02 7.95 -5.84
CA GLU A 153 13.48 8.07 -5.76
C GLU A 153 14.05 7.94 -4.33
N GLN A 154 13.22 8.05 -3.30
CA GLN A 154 13.65 8.02 -1.89
C GLN A 154 13.63 6.61 -1.28
N VAL A 155 12.90 5.68 -1.90
CA VAL A 155 12.74 4.32 -1.37
C VAL A 155 13.02 3.31 -2.49
N PRO A 156 13.91 2.35 -2.28
CA PRO A 156 14.14 1.28 -3.24
C PRO A 156 12.86 0.52 -3.57
N GLY A 157 12.59 0.31 -4.85
CA GLY A 157 11.50 -0.52 -5.34
C GLY A 157 12.04 -1.79 -6.00
N PHE A 158 11.18 -2.80 -6.14
CA PHE A 158 11.48 -4.05 -6.84
C PHE A 158 10.88 -3.99 -8.26
N ASP A 159 11.54 -4.60 -9.25
CA ASP A 159 10.90 -4.85 -10.54
C ASP A 159 9.94 -6.03 -10.40
N LEU A 160 8.66 -5.74 -10.26
CA LEU A 160 7.64 -6.74 -10.01
C LEU A 160 6.39 -6.48 -10.87
N PRO A 161 6.38 -6.89 -12.14
CA PRO A 161 5.21 -6.78 -13.00
C PRO A 161 4.04 -7.64 -12.50
N PRO A 162 2.80 -7.34 -12.92
CA PRO A 162 1.57 -7.96 -12.40
C PRO A 162 1.54 -9.48 -12.45
N ASP A 163 2.00 -10.08 -13.53
CA ASP A 163 2.10 -11.53 -13.72
C ASP A 163 3.05 -12.18 -12.71
N ARG A 164 4.17 -11.54 -12.40
CA ARG A 164 5.10 -12.00 -11.36
C ARG A 164 4.51 -11.89 -9.96
N VAL A 165 3.70 -10.86 -9.66
CA VAL A 165 2.95 -10.78 -8.39
C VAL A 165 2.04 -11.99 -8.24
N ALA A 166 1.27 -12.31 -9.28
CA ALA A 166 0.37 -13.47 -9.29
C ALA A 166 1.15 -14.79 -9.12
N ALA A 167 2.26 -14.96 -9.85
CA ALA A 167 3.12 -16.14 -9.75
C ALA A 167 3.71 -16.32 -8.34
N LEU A 168 4.15 -15.21 -7.71
CA LEU A 168 4.66 -15.25 -6.33
C LEU A 168 3.57 -15.64 -5.33
N ALA A 169 2.35 -15.09 -5.45
CA ALA A 169 1.24 -15.48 -4.59
C ALA A 169 0.95 -16.98 -4.70
N GLY A 170 0.91 -17.52 -5.91
CA GLY A 170 0.76 -18.95 -6.16
C GLY A 170 1.91 -19.78 -5.58
N LYS A 171 3.16 -19.35 -5.76
CA LYS A 171 4.36 -20.03 -5.21
C LYS A 171 4.29 -20.17 -3.68
N TYR A 172 3.79 -19.15 -2.99
CA TYR A 172 3.67 -19.15 -1.53
C TYR A 172 2.31 -19.65 -1.02
N GLY A 173 1.47 -20.20 -1.89
CA GLY A 173 0.16 -20.72 -1.50
C GLY A 173 -0.80 -19.68 -0.95
N ALA A 174 -0.61 -18.39 -1.30
CA ALA A 174 -1.49 -17.32 -0.90
C ALA A 174 -2.67 -17.22 -1.89
N PRO A 175 -3.91 -17.55 -1.51
CA PRO A 175 -5.07 -17.45 -2.38
C PRO A 175 -5.51 -16.00 -2.67
N THR A 176 -4.87 -15.04 -1.98
CA THR A 176 -5.18 -13.62 -2.14
C THR A 176 -3.92 -12.77 -2.31
N ILE A 177 -4.10 -11.65 -3.03
CA ILE A 177 -3.11 -10.56 -3.16
C ILE A 177 -3.75 -9.33 -2.52
N ALA A 178 -3.07 -8.64 -1.60
CA ALA A 178 -3.58 -7.44 -0.93
C ALA A 178 -2.78 -6.20 -1.33
N CYS A 179 -3.44 -5.25 -1.99
CA CYS A 179 -2.96 -3.89 -2.21
C CYS A 179 -3.20 -3.08 -0.93
N THR A 180 -2.13 -2.68 -0.21
CA THR A 180 -2.26 -2.20 1.18
C THR A 180 -1.08 -1.32 1.61
N TYR A 181 -0.92 -1.06 2.92
CA TYR A 181 0.11 -0.31 3.65
C TYR A 181 0.16 1.19 3.35
N THR A 182 0.29 1.58 2.08
CA THR A 182 0.15 2.95 1.59
C THR A 182 -1.26 3.16 1.06
N GLU A 183 -1.46 4.02 0.08
CA GLU A 183 -2.78 4.20 -0.52
C GLU A 183 -2.83 3.61 -1.94
N PRO A 184 -3.50 2.46 -2.14
CA PRO A 184 -3.57 1.82 -3.45
C PRO A 184 -4.24 2.68 -4.54
N VAL A 185 -5.08 3.64 -4.19
CA VAL A 185 -5.68 4.56 -5.16
C VAL A 185 -4.61 5.31 -5.96
N VAL A 186 -3.50 5.75 -5.34
CA VAL A 186 -2.50 6.55 -6.05
C VAL A 186 -1.69 5.75 -7.08
N TRP A 187 -1.76 4.41 -7.00
CA TRP A 187 -1.17 3.47 -7.96
C TRP A 187 -2.21 2.52 -8.55
N ALA A 188 -3.43 3.03 -8.78
CA ALA A 188 -4.59 2.25 -9.20
C ALA A 188 -4.36 1.49 -10.53
N GLU A 189 -3.61 2.03 -11.48
CA GLU A 189 -3.25 1.33 -12.71
C GLU A 189 -2.54 0.00 -12.42
N TYR A 190 -1.55 0.02 -11.53
CA TYR A 190 -0.83 -1.19 -11.15
C TYR A 190 -1.72 -2.15 -10.33
N ALA A 191 -2.55 -1.62 -9.43
CA ALA A 191 -3.48 -2.45 -8.65
C ALA A 191 -4.51 -3.16 -9.55
N ILE A 192 -5.02 -2.49 -10.60
CA ILE A 192 -5.91 -3.09 -11.60
C ILE A 192 -5.20 -4.20 -12.37
N ASP A 193 -3.99 -3.93 -12.86
CA ASP A 193 -3.24 -4.92 -13.65
C ASP A 193 -2.87 -6.14 -12.79
N VAL A 194 -2.50 -5.94 -11.52
CA VAL A 194 -2.30 -7.03 -10.54
C VAL A 194 -3.59 -7.81 -10.31
N ALA A 195 -4.74 -7.13 -10.22
CA ALA A 195 -6.03 -7.81 -10.03
C ALA A 195 -6.44 -8.64 -11.26
N VAL A 196 -6.18 -8.15 -12.46
CA VAL A 196 -6.42 -8.87 -13.72
C VAL A 196 -5.52 -10.11 -13.80
N ALA A 197 -4.22 -9.97 -13.55
CA ALA A 197 -3.27 -11.08 -13.55
C ALA A 197 -3.60 -12.10 -12.43
N GLY A 198 -3.94 -11.63 -11.24
CA GLY A 198 -4.36 -12.47 -10.12
C GLY A 198 -5.60 -13.30 -10.46
N ARG A 199 -6.63 -12.67 -11.04
CA ARG A 199 -7.85 -13.35 -11.48
C ARG A 199 -7.57 -14.43 -12.53
N ALA A 200 -6.69 -14.15 -13.49
CA ALA A 200 -6.27 -15.13 -14.50
C ALA A 200 -5.55 -16.34 -13.87
N ALA A 201 -4.89 -16.16 -12.73
CA ALA A 201 -4.25 -17.20 -11.95
C ALA A 201 -5.16 -17.84 -10.87
N GLY A 202 -6.47 -17.53 -10.86
CA GLY A 202 -7.42 -18.04 -9.88
C GLY A 202 -7.33 -17.41 -8.49
N LEU A 203 -6.63 -16.29 -8.34
CA LEU A 203 -6.43 -15.56 -7.10
C LEU A 203 -7.43 -14.41 -6.96
N ARG A 204 -7.67 -13.95 -5.72
CA ARG A 204 -8.49 -12.76 -5.43
C ARG A 204 -7.59 -11.60 -5.02
N THR A 205 -7.79 -10.45 -5.64
CA THR A 205 -7.08 -9.22 -5.22
C THR A 205 -7.98 -8.40 -4.29
N LEU A 206 -7.41 -7.98 -3.17
CA LEU A 206 -8.05 -7.23 -2.10
C LEU A 206 -7.47 -5.82 -2.04
N LEU A 207 -8.31 -4.85 -1.68
CA LEU A 207 -7.90 -3.45 -1.52
C LEU A 207 -8.13 -3.00 -0.07
N VAL A 208 -7.09 -2.47 0.57
CA VAL A 208 -7.20 -1.73 1.84
C VAL A 208 -6.90 -0.27 1.54
N SER A 209 -7.90 0.60 1.61
CA SER A 209 -7.84 1.98 1.15
C SER A 209 -8.44 2.95 2.17
N ASN A 210 -7.99 4.19 2.15
CA ASN A 210 -8.64 5.29 2.89
C ASN A 210 -9.96 5.76 2.26
N GLY A 211 -10.30 5.25 1.06
CA GLY A 211 -11.54 5.58 0.36
C GLY A 211 -11.57 6.98 -0.29
N TYR A 212 -10.46 7.72 -0.28
CA TYR A 212 -10.37 9.06 -0.88
C TYR A 212 -10.11 8.96 -2.38
N ILE A 213 -11.17 8.61 -3.13
CA ILE A 213 -11.13 8.27 -4.56
C ILE A 213 -12.32 8.93 -5.28
N GLU A 214 -12.16 9.29 -6.55
CA GLU A 214 -13.24 9.75 -7.41
C GLU A 214 -14.03 8.57 -7.99
N ARG A 215 -15.22 8.85 -8.52
CA ARG A 215 -16.17 7.83 -8.95
C ARG A 215 -15.64 6.95 -10.09
N GLU A 216 -15.10 7.55 -11.15
CA GLU A 216 -14.64 6.82 -12.33
C GLU A 216 -13.52 5.82 -12.00
N PRO A 217 -12.40 6.21 -11.33
CA PRO A 217 -11.38 5.22 -10.92
C PRO A 217 -11.90 4.20 -9.90
N LEU A 218 -12.88 4.54 -9.08
CA LEU A 218 -13.52 3.57 -8.18
C LEU A 218 -14.25 2.49 -8.96
N ASP A 219 -15.06 2.86 -9.94
CA ASP A 219 -15.81 1.91 -10.77
C ASP A 219 -14.87 0.94 -11.52
N ASP A 220 -13.74 1.45 -12.05
CA ASP A 220 -12.72 0.61 -12.69
C ASP A 220 -12.04 -0.36 -11.71
N LEU A 221 -11.73 0.08 -10.49
CA LEU A 221 -11.13 -0.77 -9.45
C LEU A 221 -12.10 -1.86 -8.98
N ILE A 222 -13.34 -1.52 -8.62
CA ILE A 222 -14.29 -2.51 -8.10
C ILE A 222 -14.67 -3.57 -9.14
N ALA A 223 -14.57 -3.27 -10.44
CA ALA A 223 -14.83 -4.22 -11.51
C ALA A 223 -13.86 -5.43 -11.51
N VAL A 224 -12.66 -5.26 -10.93
CA VAL A 224 -11.61 -6.29 -10.94
C VAL A 224 -11.28 -6.84 -9.56
N LEU A 225 -11.63 -6.15 -8.47
CA LEU A 225 -11.30 -6.54 -7.10
C LEU A 225 -12.22 -7.64 -6.55
N GLY A 226 -11.68 -8.47 -5.66
CA GLY A 226 -12.41 -9.50 -4.94
C GLY A 226 -13.07 -8.99 -3.66
N ALA A 227 -12.46 -8.02 -2.98
CA ALA A 227 -13.02 -7.34 -1.82
C ALA A 227 -12.30 -6.01 -1.55
N VAL A 228 -12.99 -5.11 -0.86
CA VAL A 228 -12.46 -3.79 -0.46
C VAL A 228 -12.72 -3.57 1.03
N LYS A 229 -11.71 -3.05 1.73
CA LYS A 229 -11.81 -2.57 3.10
C LYS A 229 -11.47 -1.08 3.12
N VAL A 230 -12.36 -0.27 3.67
CA VAL A 230 -12.16 1.18 3.78
C VAL A 230 -11.75 1.55 5.21
N ASP A 231 -10.66 2.29 5.33
CA ASP A 231 -10.19 2.87 6.58
C ASP A 231 -10.84 4.22 6.83
N LEU A 232 -11.97 4.24 7.52
CA LEU A 232 -12.55 5.48 8.00
C LEU A 232 -11.66 6.07 9.10
N LYS A 233 -11.02 7.21 8.82
CA LYS A 233 -10.03 7.80 9.74
C LYS A 233 -10.68 8.54 10.92
N ALA A 234 -11.83 9.16 10.69
CA ALA A 234 -12.61 9.87 11.71
C ALA A 234 -14.04 10.19 11.25
N PHE A 235 -14.84 10.78 12.15
CA PHE A 235 -16.23 11.17 11.87
C PHE A 235 -16.42 12.69 11.67
N THR A 236 -15.34 13.49 11.72
CA THR A 236 -15.43 14.96 11.61
C THR A 236 -14.54 15.51 10.51
N ASP A 237 -15.01 16.54 9.82
CA ASP A 237 -14.25 17.23 8.76
C ASP A 237 -13.01 17.93 9.33
N GLY A 238 -13.11 18.46 10.56
CA GLY A 238 -11.97 19.04 11.26
C GLY A 238 -10.82 18.07 11.43
N PHE A 239 -11.10 16.81 11.83
CA PHE A 239 -10.07 15.80 11.96
C PHE A 239 -9.42 15.47 10.61
N TYR A 240 -10.23 15.29 9.55
CA TYR A 240 -9.69 15.02 8.22
C TYR A 240 -8.79 16.15 7.74
N ARG A 241 -9.23 17.41 7.89
CA ARG A 241 -8.42 18.58 7.51
C ARG A 241 -7.15 18.71 8.31
N ASP A 242 -7.24 18.58 9.65
CA ASP A 242 -6.15 18.95 10.56
C ASP A 242 -5.17 17.78 10.81
N GLN A 243 -5.65 16.53 10.81
CA GLN A 243 -4.85 15.34 11.11
C GLN A 243 -4.53 14.48 9.88
N CYS A 244 -5.37 14.51 8.84
CA CYS A 244 -5.17 13.70 7.63
C CYS A 244 -4.77 14.53 6.41
N ARG A 245 -4.85 15.86 6.48
CA ARG A 245 -4.61 16.76 5.33
C ARG A 245 -5.48 16.42 4.13
N GLY A 246 -6.74 16.09 4.37
CA GLY A 246 -7.73 15.75 3.36
C GLY A 246 -9.12 16.23 3.75
N GLU A 247 -10.11 15.79 3.01
CA GLU A 247 -11.52 16.10 3.25
C GLU A 247 -12.29 14.80 3.46
N ARG A 248 -13.32 14.85 4.30
CA ARG A 248 -14.32 13.77 4.40
C ARG A 248 -15.37 14.01 3.31
N LYS A 249 -15.54 13.07 2.40
CA LYS A 249 -16.62 13.08 1.40
C LYS A 249 -17.53 11.88 1.57
#